data_7806e3039898d531820aaa6b86982643
#
_entry.id   7806e3039898d531820aaa6b86982643
#
_cell.length_a   1.000
_cell.length_b   1.000
_cell.length_c   1.000
_cell.angle_alpha   90.00
_cell.angle_beta   90.00
_cell.angle_gamma   90.00
#
_symmetry.space_group_name_H-M   'P 1'
#
loop_
_entity.id
_entity.type
_entity.pdbx_description
1 polymer ?
#
loop_
_entity_poly.entity_id
_entity_poly.type
_entity_poly.pdbx_seq_one_letter_code
_entity_poly.pdbx_strand_id
1 'polypeptide(L)'
;MDELTFKKTNTALAVLLTNVTFGVYLPYWFISRRESISQLGKVQLHYNWLKFLFVMYAFLAFYFVIGGAFLTEMGIDFMDTFNIIITFIGLGFTYYSVFRVAEAIEEKAGAEIFNRVLLILFHIWYLQYKINRYE
;
A
#
# COMPACT_ATOMS: atom_id res chain seq x y z
N MET A 1 -10.68 19.56 -17.16
CA MET A 1 -10.43 18.24 -16.57
C MET A 1 -10.89 18.23 -15.12
N ASP A 2 -11.60 17.19 -14.74
CA ASP A 2 -12.11 17.10 -13.38
C ASP A 2 -10.97 16.98 -12.39
N GLU A 3 -11.10 17.65 -11.26
CA GLU A 3 -10.11 17.54 -10.19
C GLU A 3 -10.07 16.12 -9.65
N LEU A 4 -8.88 15.61 -9.41
CA LEU A 4 -8.72 14.34 -8.72
C LEU A 4 -9.00 14.56 -7.23
N THR A 5 -10.00 13.87 -6.73
CA THR A 5 -10.44 14.04 -5.33
C THR A 5 -9.70 13.11 -4.38
N PHE A 6 -8.40 12.90 -4.61
CA PHE A 6 -7.58 12.08 -3.73
C PHE A 6 -7.20 12.84 -2.47
N LYS A 7 -7.25 12.12 -1.36
CA LYS A 7 -6.78 12.64 -0.09
C LYS A 7 -5.29 12.94 -0.20
N LYS A 8 -4.93 14.19 0.05
CA LYS A 8 -3.54 14.61 0.00
C LYS A 8 -2.88 14.35 1.34
N THR A 9 -1.72 13.74 1.29
CA THR A 9 -0.90 13.45 2.48
C THR A 9 0.54 13.82 2.13
N ASN A 10 1.23 14.44 3.07
CA ASN A 10 2.64 14.74 2.88
C ASN A 10 3.41 13.45 2.59
N THR A 11 4.20 13.45 1.51
CA THR A 11 4.95 12.26 1.09
C THR A 11 5.92 11.79 2.19
N ALA A 12 6.59 12.73 2.86
CA ALA A 12 7.48 12.38 3.98
C ALA A 12 6.71 11.71 5.11
N LEU A 13 5.49 12.16 5.39
CA LEU A 13 4.62 11.53 6.39
C LEU A 13 4.22 10.12 5.97
N ALA A 14 3.94 9.91 4.68
CA ALA A 14 3.60 8.59 4.16
C ALA A 14 4.78 7.62 4.33
N VAL A 15 5.99 8.07 4.03
CA VAL A 15 7.21 7.27 4.25
C VAL A 15 7.38 6.94 5.73
N LEU A 16 7.21 7.93 6.59
CA LEU A 16 7.33 7.75 8.03
C LEU A 16 6.30 6.75 8.55
N LEU A 17 5.04 6.89 8.15
CA LEU A 17 3.97 5.99 8.58
C LEU A 17 4.21 4.56 8.11
N THR A 18 4.71 4.38 6.88
CA THR A 18 5.03 3.04 6.38
C THR A 18 6.08 2.37 7.25
N ASN A 19 7.12 3.09 7.62
CA ASN A 19 8.21 2.54 8.42
C ASN A 19 7.79 2.33 9.88
N VAL A 20 7.07 3.28 10.48
CA VAL A 20 6.63 3.17 11.88
C VAL A 20 5.63 2.04 12.07
N THR A 21 4.77 1.79 11.09
CA THR A 21 3.75 0.73 11.17
C THR A 21 4.22 -0.61 10.62
N PHE A 22 5.50 -0.74 10.27
CA PHE A 22 6.06 -1.98 9.71
C PHE A 22 5.32 -2.45 8.46
N GLY A 23 4.90 -1.50 7.61
CA GLY A 23 4.22 -1.80 6.35
C GLY A 23 2.70 -1.84 6.42
N VAL A 24 2.09 -1.74 7.60
CA VAL A 24 0.62 -1.74 7.74
C VAL A 24 0.00 -0.59 6.95
N TYR A 25 0.72 0.52 6.83
CA TYR A 25 0.23 1.70 6.10
C TYR A 25 0.01 1.41 4.60
N LEU A 26 0.74 0.47 4.01
CA LEU A 26 0.62 0.18 2.58
C LEU A 26 -0.81 -0.22 2.18
N PRO A 27 -1.40 -1.29 2.73
CA PRO A 27 -2.80 -1.60 2.41
C PRO A 27 -3.78 -0.54 2.92
N TYR A 28 -3.48 0.09 4.04
CA TYR A 28 -4.32 1.15 4.58
C TYR A 28 -4.43 2.34 3.62
N TRP A 29 -3.34 2.68 2.92
CA TRP A 29 -3.36 3.78 1.95
C TRP A 29 -4.45 3.58 0.90
N PHE A 30 -4.56 2.37 0.36
CA PHE A 30 -5.59 2.04 -0.63
C PHE A 30 -6.98 2.04 -0.02
N ILE A 31 -7.14 1.46 1.17
CA ILE A 31 -8.43 1.36 1.85
C ILE A 31 -8.95 2.76 2.19
N SER A 32 -8.09 3.63 2.69
CA SER A 32 -8.48 4.99 3.06
C SER A 32 -8.86 5.86 1.86
N ARG A 33 -8.44 5.47 0.66
CA ARG A 33 -8.73 6.19 -0.58
C ARG A 33 -9.70 5.45 -1.48
N ARG A 34 -10.44 4.50 -0.92
CA ARG A 34 -11.37 3.66 -1.66
C ARG A 34 -12.37 4.49 -2.48
N GLU A 35 -12.94 5.51 -1.87
CA GLU A 35 -13.92 6.37 -2.55
C GLU A 35 -13.29 7.12 -3.71
N SER A 36 -12.12 7.71 -3.50
CA SER A 36 -11.40 8.41 -4.56
C SER A 36 -11.04 7.48 -5.72
N ILE A 37 -10.60 6.26 -5.40
CA ILE A 37 -10.27 5.27 -6.41
C ILE A 37 -11.50 4.86 -7.20
N SER A 38 -12.66 4.70 -6.54
CA SER A 38 -13.89 4.33 -7.22
C SER A 38 -14.35 5.40 -8.22
N GLN A 39 -14.03 6.66 -7.96
CA GLN A 39 -14.35 7.77 -8.87
C GLN A 39 -13.51 7.76 -10.14
N LEU A 40 -12.44 6.98 -10.20
CA LEU A 40 -11.64 6.82 -11.41
C LEU A 40 -12.32 5.93 -12.45
N GLY A 41 -13.44 5.34 -12.12
CA GLY A 41 -14.29 4.60 -13.06
C GLY A 41 -14.01 3.12 -13.11
N LYS A 42 -13.24 2.66 -14.09
CA LYS A 42 -13.08 1.24 -14.39
C LYS A 42 -12.16 0.46 -13.44
N VAL A 43 -11.54 1.12 -12.48
CA VAL A 43 -10.61 0.45 -11.57
C VAL A 43 -11.36 -0.24 -10.46
N GLN A 44 -11.14 -1.53 -10.33
CA GLN A 44 -11.64 -2.30 -9.21
C GLN A 44 -10.45 -2.94 -8.51
N LEU A 45 -10.25 -2.57 -7.26
CA LEU A 45 -9.27 -3.21 -6.41
C LEU A 45 -9.98 -4.23 -5.51
N HIS A 46 -9.25 -5.26 -5.15
CA HIS A 46 -9.77 -6.30 -4.28
C HIS A 46 -9.64 -5.85 -2.82
N TYR A 47 -10.58 -5.00 -2.37
CA TYR A 47 -10.51 -4.41 -1.02
C TYR A 47 -10.60 -5.45 0.09
N ASN A 48 -11.29 -6.57 -0.15
CA ASN A 48 -11.33 -7.66 0.83
C ASN A 48 -9.92 -8.21 1.08
N TRP A 49 -9.13 -8.37 0.02
CA TRP A 49 -7.75 -8.82 0.14
C TRP A 49 -6.87 -7.74 0.77
N LEU A 50 -7.11 -6.47 0.45
CA LEU A 50 -6.37 -5.37 1.07
C LEU A 50 -6.67 -5.27 2.57
N LYS A 51 -7.92 -5.48 2.97
CA LYS A 51 -8.30 -5.55 4.39
C LYS A 51 -7.64 -6.75 5.08
N PHE A 52 -7.59 -7.89 4.40
CA PHE A 52 -6.89 -9.07 4.91
C PHE A 52 -5.41 -8.76 5.14
N LEU A 53 -4.75 -8.14 4.16
CA LEU A 53 -3.35 -7.74 4.29
C LEU A 53 -3.14 -6.74 5.42
N PHE A 54 -4.05 -5.80 5.58
CA PHE A 54 -4.00 -4.84 6.67
C PHE A 54 -3.99 -5.56 8.02
N VAL A 55 -4.90 -6.49 8.21
CA VAL A 55 -5.00 -7.27 9.45
C VAL A 55 -3.75 -8.12 9.65
N MET A 56 -3.26 -8.78 8.59
CA MET A 56 -2.07 -9.63 8.67
C MET A 56 -0.82 -8.82 8.99
N TYR A 57 -0.64 -7.66 8.35
CA TYR A 57 0.49 -6.80 8.65
C TYR A 57 0.41 -6.24 10.07
N ALA A 58 -0.78 -5.88 10.54
CA ALA A 58 -0.97 -5.43 11.91
C ALA A 58 -0.60 -6.53 12.91
N PHE A 59 -1.02 -7.78 12.62
CA PHE A 59 -0.67 -8.93 13.43
C PHE A 59 0.85 -9.16 13.46
N LEU A 60 1.50 -9.09 12.31
CA LEU A 60 2.95 -9.27 12.22
C LEU A 60 3.71 -8.14 12.92
N ALA A 61 3.22 -6.91 12.84
CA ALA A 61 3.82 -5.79 13.55
C ALA A 61 3.72 -5.99 15.07
N PHE A 62 2.57 -6.44 15.55
CA PHE A 62 2.36 -6.78 16.95
C PHE A 62 3.30 -7.91 17.39
N TYR A 63 3.41 -8.96 16.58
CA TYR A 63 4.33 -10.06 16.82
C TYR A 63 5.78 -9.56 16.90
N PHE A 64 6.18 -8.71 15.97
CA PHE A 64 7.54 -8.17 15.92
C PHE A 64 7.91 -7.46 17.23
N VAL A 65 6.94 -6.74 17.81
CA VAL A 65 7.18 -5.97 19.03
C VAL A 65 7.24 -6.86 20.27
N ILE A 66 6.32 -7.83 20.41
CA ILE A 66 6.16 -8.57 21.66
C ILE A 66 6.25 -10.10 21.52
N GLY A 67 6.21 -10.62 20.31
CA GLY A 67 6.08 -12.07 20.09
C GLY A 67 7.24 -12.88 20.66
N GLY A 68 8.46 -12.35 20.61
CA GLY A 68 9.64 -13.06 21.11
C GLY A 68 9.60 -13.34 22.62
N ALA A 69 8.76 -12.61 23.36
CA ALA A 69 8.61 -12.84 24.80
C ALA A 69 7.71 -14.03 25.14
N PHE A 70 6.90 -14.50 24.18
CA PHE A 70 5.86 -15.50 24.43
C PHE A 70 6.02 -16.80 23.64
N LEU A 71 6.89 -16.83 22.62
CA LEU A 71 7.02 -17.97 21.73
C LEU A 71 8.28 -18.78 22.01
N THR A 72 8.18 -20.10 21.74
CA THR A 72 9.35 -21.00 21.71
C THR A 72 10.16 -20.74 20.45
N GLU A 73 11.39 -21.33 20.38
CA GLU A 73 12.21 -21.23 19.18
C GLU A 73 11.46 -21.75 17.94
N MET A 74 10.76 -22.87 18.06
CA MET A 74 9.96 -23.41 16.95
C MET A 74 8.86 -22.44 16.53
N GLY A 75 8.21 -21.80 17.49
CA GLY A 75 7.18 -20.80 17.20
C GLY A 75 7.74 -19.58 16.49
N ILE A 76 8.93 -19.13 16.89
CA ILE A 76 9.61 -18.01 16.27
C ILE A 76 9.98 -18.35 14.82
N ASP A 77 10.54 -19.54 14.58
CA ASP A 77 10.90 -20.00 13.23
C ASP A 77 9.67 -20.09 12.33
N PHE A 78 8.57 -20.61 12.87
CA PHE A 78 7.29 -20.68 12.13
C PHE A 78 6.81 -19.28 11.75
N MET A 79 6.84 -18.34 12.69
CA MET A 79 6.37 -16.97 12.45
C MET A 79 7.29 -16.23 11.49
N ASP A 80 8.59 -16.46 11.53
CA ASP A 80 9.52 -15.84 10.58
C ASP A 80 9.24 -16.32 9.17
N THR A 81 9.00 -17.62 8.98
CA THR A 81 8.61 -18.17 7.68
C THR A 81 7.28 -17.60 7.21
N PHE A 82 6.30 -17.53 8.10
CA PHE A 82 4.99 -16.95 7.81
C PHE A 82 5.12 -15.49 7.40
N ASN A 83 5.96 -14.74 8.10
CA ASN A 83 6.22 -13.33 7.78
C ASN A 83 6.79 -13.18 6.35
N ILE A 84 7.74 -14.02 5.98
CA ILE A 84 8.32 -13.97 4.63
C ILE A 84 7.23 -14.23 3.58
N ILE A 85 6.40 -15.24 3.77
CA ILE A 85 5.34 -15.60 2.82
C ILE A 85 4.34 -14.45 2.69
N ILE A 86 3.86 -13.92 3.80
CA ILE A 86 2.89 -12.82 3.80
C ILE A 86 3.49 -11.57 3.19
N THR A 87 4.77 -11.29 3.44
CA THR A 87 5.44 -10.12 2.87
C THR A 87 5.50 -10.22 1.34
N PHE A 88 5.86 -11.37 0.79
CA PHE A 88 5.90 -11.54 -0.66
C PHE A 88 4.51 -11.43 -1.30
N ILE A 89 3.50 -12.06 -0.71
CA ILE A 89 2.13 -11.95 -1.19
C ILE A 89 1.66 -10.49 -1.11
N GLY A 90 1.93 -9.83 0.01
CA GLY A 90 1.55 -8.45 0.23
C GLY A 90 2.21 -7.48 -0.75
N LEU A 91 3.49 -7.69 -1.05
CA LEU A 91 4.18 -6.89 -2.06
C LEU A 91 3.55 -7.06 -3.42
N GLY A 92 3.20 -8.30 -3.80
CA GLY A 92 2.52 -8.56 -5.07
C GLY A 92 1.20 -7.80 -5.17
N PHE A 93 0.37 -7.87 -4.15
CA PHE A 93 -0.90 -7.11 -4.11
C PHE A 93 -0.67 -5.61 -4.08
N THR A 94 0.34 -5.14 -3.34
CA THR A 94 0.66 -3.72 -3.27
C THR A 94 1.05 -3.19 -4.64
N TYR A 95 1.97 -3.87 -5.33
CA TYR A 95 2.40 -3.43 -6.66
C TYR A 95 1.28 -3.53 -7.69
N TYR A 96 0.49 -4.59 -7.65
CA TYR A 96 -0.68 -4.71 -8.52
C TYR A 96 -1.61 -3.50 -8.33
N SER A 97 -1.92 -3.17 -7.09
CA SER A 97 -2.80 -2.05 -6.76
C SER A 97 -2.19 -0.71 -7.18
N VAL A 98 -0.88 -0.52 -6.95
CA VAL A 98 -0.16 0.69 -7.35
C VAL A 98 -0.26 0.91 -8.86
N PHE A 99 0.02 -0.12 -9.65
CA PHE A 99 -0.03 0.00 -11.11
C PHE A 99 -1.46 0.22 -11.61
N ARG A 100 -2.44 -0.44 -11.02
CA ARG A 100 -3.85 -0.26 -11.40
C ARG A 100 -4.32 1.17 -11.13
N VAL A 101 -3.99 1.72 -9.97
CA VAL A 101 -4.36 3.09 -9.61
C VAL A 101 -3.64 4.08 -10.53
N ALA A 102 -2.34 3.87 -10.77
CA ALA A 102 -1.56 4.75 -11.64
C ALA A 102 -2.13 4.77 -13.07
N GLU A 103 -2.44 3.61 -13.62
CA GLU A 103 -3.05 3.50 -14.95
C GLU A 103 -4.39 4.23 -15.02
N ALA A 104 -5.21 4.08 -13.98
CA ALA A 104 -6.52 4.73 -13.94
C ALA A 104 -6.41 6.25 -13.87
N ILE A 105 -5.46 6.75 -13.11
CA ILE A 105 -5.21 8.21 -13.03
C ILE A 105 -4.74 8.72 -14.38
N GLU A 106 -3.82 8.01 -15.03
CA GLU A 106 -3.33 8.40 -16.37
C GLU A 106 -4.44 8.37 -17.40
N GLU A 107 -5.32 7.36 -17.36
CA GLU A 107 -6.46 7.25 -18.27
C GLU A 107 -7.42 8.42 -18.09
N LYS A 108 -7.74 8.76 -16.86
CA LYS A 108 -8.63 9.88 -16.54
C LYS A 108 -8.02 11.23 -16.95
N ALA A 109 -6.70 11.37 -16.73
CA ALA A 109 -5.98 12.59 -17.09
C ALA A 109 -5.72 12.71 -18.59
N GLY A 110 -5.76 11.60 -19.32
CA GLY A 110 -5.48 11.58 -20.75
C GLY A 110 -4.00 11.75 -21.10
N ALA A 111 -3.09 11.51 -20.17
CA ALA A 111 -1.66 11.68 -20.37
C ALA A 111 -0.87 10.71 -19.48
N GLU A 112 0.34 10.37 -19.91
CA GLU A 112 1.25 9.60 -19.06
C GLU A 112 1.83 10.51 -17.99
N ILE A 113 1.63 10.15 -16.73
CA ILE A 113 2.06 10.93 -15.58
C ILE A 113 3.18 10.22 -14.81
N PHE A 114 3.13 8.88 -14.76
CA PHE A 114 3.98 8.10 -13.87
C PHE A 114 5.11 7.42 -14.61
N ASN A 115 6.31 7.48 -14.03
CA ASN A 115 7.45 6.69 -14.48
C ASN A 115 7.35 5.30 -13.85
N ARG A 116 7.32 4.26 -14.68
CA ARG A 116 7.14 2.86 -14.20
C ARG A 116 8.28 2.41 -13.28
N VAL A 117 9.51 2.84 -13.57
CA VAL A 117 10.66 2.49 -12.72
C VAL A 117 10.50 3.09 -11.32
N LEU A 118 10.06 4.34 -11.24
CA LEU A 118 9.84 5.00 -9.94
C LEU A 118 8.66 4.36 -9.19
N LEU A 119 7.64 3.87 -9.89
CA LEU A 119 6.55 3.13 -9.25
C LEU A 119 7.05 1.83 -8.63
N ILE A 120 7.97 1.14 -9.28
CA ILE A 120 8.55 -0.09 -8.74
C ILE A 120 9.42 0.22 -7.52
N LEU A 121 10.22 1.29 -7.57
CA LEU A 121 11.14 1.64 -6.50
C LEU A 121 10.42 2.24 -5.27
N PHE A 122 9.41 3.05 -5.50
CA PHE A 122 8.81 3.87 -4.43
C PHE A 122 7.33 3.62 -4.20
N HIS A 123 6.68 2.77 -5.01
CA HIS A 123 5.28 2.35 -4.89
C HIS A 123 4.34 3.50 -4.47
N ILE A 124 3.62 3.37 -3.33
CA ILE A 124 2.65 4.41 -2.92
C ILE A 124 3.30 5.76 -2.61
N TRP A 125 4.55 5.77 -2.24
CA TRP A 125 5.26 7.03 -1.96
C TRP A 125 5.33 7.91 -3.22
N TYR A 126 5.65 7.29 -4.36
CA TYR A 126 5.68 8.00 -5.63
C TYR A 126 4.27 8.38 -6.10
N LEU A 127 3.29 7.49 -5.93
CA LEU A 127 1.90 7.81 -6.23
C LEU A 127 1.43 9.05 -5.45
N GLN A 128 1.66 9.06 -4.14
CA GLN A 128 1.23 10.17 -3.31
C GLN A 128 1.95 11.47 -3.68
N TYR A 129 3.25 11.37 -3.97
CA TYR A 129 4.04 12.52 -4.40
C TYR A 129 3.45 13.15 -5.67
N LYS A 130 3.14 12.32 -6.67
CA LYS A 130 2.56 12.81 -7.92
C LYS A 130 1.14 13.33 -7.74
N ILE A 131 0.33 12.67 -6.92
CA ILE A 131 -1.02 13.13 -6.60
C ILE A 131 -0.98 14.53 -5.98
N ASN A 132 -0.06 14.74 -5.04
CA ASN A 132 0.10 16.03 -4.39
C ASN A 132 0.50 17.13 -5.36
N ARG A 133 1.21 16.79 -6.43
CA ARG A 133 1.70 17.76 -7.42
C ARG A 133 0.80 17.89 -8.65
N TYR A 134 -0.17 17.00 -8.79
CA TYR A 134 -0.99 16.98 -10.00
C TYR A 134 -1.82 18.23 -10.17
N GLU A 135 -2.22 18.85 -9.11
CA GLU A 135 -2.90 20.12 -9.13
C GLU A 135 -1.87 21.26 -9.28
#